data_8214def53b292474ad44749e391a164d
#
_entry.id   8214def53b292474ad44749e391a164d
#
_cell.length_a   1.000
_cell.length_b   1.000
_cell.length_c   1.000
_cell.angle_alpha   90.00
_cell.angle_beta   90.00
_cell.angle_gamma   90.00
#
_symmetry.space_group_name_H-M   'P 1'
#
loop_
_entity.id
_entity.type
_entity.pdbx_description
1 polymer ?
#
loop_
_entity_poly.entity_id
_entity_poly.type
_entity_poly.pdbx_seq_one_letter_code
_entity_poly.pdbx_strand_id
1 'polypeptide(L)'
;MNRRKFLGAAAAAIPAAQGLLFAGAQAAGGQTPASQPAEPVGGDGKLVPRFGDARDWWFQKRFGMFVHWGLYSIAGWHEQLEWRGGVPRKEYEQLFSQWNPKHYDPDAWLDMAQSAGMEYICFTTKHHEGFCHWDTRLTDFNVMKTPYGKDALRKLADACHRRNFPLCLYYSVVDWHSPLYPNQGRSHELEPQPGDHPDREKYVEFVKGQVRELCTNYGKIGGFWWDMYIDKIKDTSINAMIRQLQPAAVINNRGFDEGDFGTPERDYDRSWDMPLSFKRRVEANQSVGMESWGFRKEEDYYSHRYLTSSIAKYRARDANYLLNVGPDANGVIPEKAAGIVRQIGTWYKPVREAFDETLPVSAITANRNVLLTRKGNSLYVHLYQPPDGEEVRLRPLAIAPERAVLLNDGRPVEWRLDIAPMEWKDHKPYLRLHRLPVEEFAGTTLVVRLDFASLDLAGIDGMAAKASGTDPAQDAAAR
;
A
#
# COMPACT_ATOMS: atom_id res chain seq x y z
N MET A 1 38.99 0.48 1.43
CA MET A 1 38.43 1.83 1.21
C MET A 1 37.83 2.34 2.50
N ASN A 2 38.14 3.56 2.92
CA ASN A 2 37.81 4.03 4.28
C ASN A 2 36.34 4.50 4.29
N ARG A 3 35.50 4.01 5.25
CA ARG A 3 34.07 4.36 5.40
C ARG A 3 33.77 5.87 5.30
N ARG A 4 34.71 6.72 5.73
CA ARG A 4 34.59 8.19 5.64
C ARG A 4 34.59 8.71 4.21
N LYS A 5 35.26 8.06 3.25
CA LYS A 5 35.30 8.52 1.86
C LYS A 5 34.02 8.21 1.09
N PHE A 6 33.38 7.05 1.37
CA PHE A 6 32.12 6.70 0.73
C PHE A 6 30.95 7.62 1.20
N LEU A 7 30.87 7.88 2.50
CA LEU A 7 29.88 8.83 3.04
C LEU A 7 30.15 10.28 2.62
N GLY A 8 31.42 10.64 2.42
CA GLY A 8 31.81 11.96 1.91
C GLY A 8 31.45 12.18 0.43
N ALA A 9 31.51 11.13 -0.40
CA ALA A 9 31.12 11.23 -1.80
C ALA A 9 29.60 11.37 -1.97
N ALA A 10 28.81 10.66 -1.19
CA ALA A 10 27.35 10.80 -1.19
C ALA A 10 26.88 12.17 -0.67
N ALA A 11 27.61 12.77 0.29
CA ALA A 11 27.29 14.09 0.81
C ALA A 11 27.79 15.24 -0.11
N ALA A 12 28.82 15.01 -0.93
CA ALA A 12 29.36 16.01 -1.85
C ALA A 12 28.54 16.15 -3.15
N ALA A 13 27.64 15.22 -3.45
CA ALA A 13 26.76 15.26 -4.62
C ALA A 13 25.50 16.14 -4.44
N ILE A 14 25.32 16.78 -3.28
CA ILE A 14 24.25 17.76 -3.06
C ILE A 14 24.88 19.16 -3.18
N PRO A 15 24.67 19.91 -4.28
CA PRO A 15 25.09 21.29 -4.35
C PRO A 15 24.30 22.11 -3.32
N ALA A 16 25.01 22.82 -2.44
CA ALA A 16 24.42 23.83 -1.57
C ALA A 16 23.72 24.87 -2.45
N ALA A 17 22.41 24.84 -2.48
CA ALA A 17 21.59 25.87 -3.10
C ALA A 17 21.61 27.13 -2.24
N GLN A 18 22.57 28.03 -2.47
CA GLN A 18 22.41 29.44 -2.14
C GLN A 18 21.47 30.09 -3.16
N GLY A 19 20.51 30.82 -2.60
CA GLY A 19 19.35 31.40 -3.23
C GLY A 19 19.49 31.90 -4.66
N LEU A 20 18.57 31.47 -5.50
CA LEU A 20 18.20 32.10 -6.76
C LEU A 20 16.68 32.10 -6.89
N LEU A 21 16.20 33.30 -7.18
CA LEU A 21 14.82 33.71 -7.41
C LEU A 21 14.09 32.76 -8.39
N PHE A 22 12.84 32.46 -8.06
CA PHE A 22 11.89 31.77 -8.92
C PHE A 22 11.73 32.46 -10.28
N ALA A 23 12.28 31.88 -11.32
CA ALA A 23 11.83 32.05 -12.69
C ALA A 23 11.36 30.68 -13.17
N GLY A 24 10.11 30.64 -13.64
CA GLY A 24 9.41 29.39 -13.95
C GLY A 24 10.15 28.50 -14.93
N ALA A 25 10.49 27.32 -14.47
CA ALA A 25 10.84 26.21 -15.32
C ALA A 25 9.58 25.33 -15.49
N GLN A 26 9.05 25.28 -16.69
CA GLN A 26 8.05 24.30 -17.09
C GLN A 26 8.63 22.90 -16.82
N ALA A 27 7.98 22.17 -15.95
CA ALA A 27 8.26 20.77 -15.72
C ALA A 27 8.08 20.03 -17.05
N ALA A 28 9.13 19.40 -17.54
CA ALA A 28 9.04 18.41 -18.60
C ALA A 28 8.09 17.32 -18.11
N GLY A 29 6.97 17.15 -18.82
CA GLY A 29 5.94 16.19 -18.47
C GLY A 29 6.48 14.77 -18.50
N GLY A 30 6.78 14.21 -17.32
CA GLY A 30 6.88 12.79 -17.15
C GLY A 30 5.50 12.20 -17.46
N GLN A 31 5.39 11.42 -18.51
CA GLN A 31 4.19 10.63 -18.77
C GLN A 31 4.03 9.64 -17.60
N THR A 32 3.14 9.97 -16.68
CA THR A 32 2.52 9.01 -15.79
C THR A 32 2.00 7.86 -16.63
N PRO A 33 2.15 6.59 -16.23
CA PRO A 33 1.48 5.49 -16.92
C PRO A 33 0.01 5.87 -17.05
N ALA A 34 -0.54 5.79 -18.26
CA ALA A 34 -1.89 6.22 -18.57
C ALA A 34 -2.85 5.70 -17.50
N SER A 35 -3.40 6.63 -16.73
CA SER A 35 -4.48 6.33 -15.80
C SER A 35 -5.61 5.71 -16.63
N GLN A 36 -5.98 4.47 -16.31
CA GLN A 36 -7.17 3.88 -16.90
C GLN A 36 -8.34 4.84 -16.64
N PRO A 37 -9.23 5.06 -17.62
CA PRO A 37 -10.32 6.01 -17.47
C PRO A 37 -11.11 5.71 -16.21
N ALA A 38 -11.36 6.74 -15.41
CA ALA A 38 -12.18 6.65 -14.20
C ALA A 38 -13.54 6.06 -14.60
N GLU A 39 -13.83 4.83 -14.16
CA GLU A 39 -15.14 4.24 -14.38
C GLU A 39 -16.20 4.98 -13.56
N PRO A 40 -17.42 5.12 -14.08
CA PRO A 40 -18.46 5.93 -13.43
C PRO A 40 -18.71 5.45 -12.00
N VAL A 41 -18.84 6.41 -11.09
CA VAL A 41 -19.17 6.24 -9.68
C VAL A 41 -20.51 5.49 -9.57
N GLY A 42 -20.46 4.22 -9.23
CA GLY A 42 -21.63 3.39 -8.96
C GLY A 42 -21.38 2.58 -7.72
N GLY A 43 -21.67 3.13 -6.55
CA GLY A 43 -21.78 2.38 -5.32
C GLY A 43 -23.11 1.63 -5.35
N ASP A 44 -23.08 0.35 -5.71
CA ASP A 44 -24.26 -0.52 -5.76
C ASP A 44 -24.35 -1.45 -4.53
N GLY A 45 -23.56 -1.20 -3.49
CA GLY A 45 -23.53 -2.01 -2.29
C GLY A 45 -23.03 -3.44 -2.52
N LYS A 46 -22.32 -3.70 -3.62
CA LYS A 46 -21.78 -5.02 -3.93
C LYS A 46 -20.31 -5.12 -3.58
N LEU A 47 -19.90 -6.27 -3.09
CA LEU A 47 -18.50 -6.61 -2.93
C LEU A 47 -17.84 -6.83 -4.28
N VAL A 48 -16.54 -6.52 -4.33
CA VAL A 48 -15.69 -6.94 -5.44
C VAL A 48 -15.76 -8.48 -5.57
N PRO A 49 -15.93 -9.02 -6.80
CA PRO A 49 -16.04 -10.47 -6.99
C PRO A 49 -14.87 -11.24 -6.39
N ARG A 50 -15.16 -12.27 -5.60
CA ARG A 50 -14.18 -13.22 -5.06
C ARG A 50 -13.61 -14.06 -6.21
N PHE A 51 -12.46 -14.71 -5.98
CA PHE A 51 -11.86 -15.63 -6.97
C PHE A 51 -12.68 -16.92 -7.10
N GLY A 52 -13.26 -17.40 -5.98
CA GLY A 52 -13.97 -18.66 -5.91
C GLY A 52 -13.05 -19.87 -5.84
N ASP A 53 -11.78 -19.67 -5.45
CA ASP A 53 -10.77 -20.72 -5.32
C ASP A 53 -9.82 -20.47 -4.14
N ALA A 54 -8.68 -21.18 -4.13
CA ALA A 54 -7.71 -21.11 -3.04
C ALA A 54 -7.06 -19.72 -2.85
N ARG A 55 -7.23 -18.78 -3.80
CA ARG A 55 -6.77 -17.39 -3.68
C ARG A 55 -7.68 -16.54 -2.77
N ASP A 56 -8.85 -17.03 -2.40
CA ASP A 56 -9.80 -16.29 -1.56
C ASP A 56 -9.27 -15.99 -0.14
N TRP A 57 -8.15 -16.61 0.26
CA TRP A 57 -7.41 -16.21 1.46
C TRP A 57 -7.08 -14.72 1.48
N TRP A 58 -6.83 -14.11 0.31
CA TRP A 58 -6.51 -12.69 0.15
C TRP A 58 -7.64 -11.77 0.59
N PHE A 59 -8.90 -12.22 0.49
CA PHE A 59 -10.06 -11.52 1.00
C PHE A 59 -10.33 -11.76 2.49
N GLN A 60 -9.74 -12.79 3.06
CA GLN A 60 -9.83 -13.10 4.49
C GLN A 60 -8.75 -12.34 5.28
N LYS A 61 -7.59 -12.12 4.65
CA LYS A 61 -6.42 -11.50 5.25
C LYS A 61 -6.10 -10.20 4.53
N ARG A 62 -6.76 -9.13 4.96
CA ARG A 62 -6.89 -7.91 4.17
C ARG A 62 -5.91 -6.79 4.52
N PHE A 63 -5.11 -6.96 5.57
CA PHE A 63 -4.10 -6.02 6.01
C PHE A 63 -2.77 -6.73 6.14
N GLY A 64 -1.74 -6.26 5.44
CA GLY A 64 -0.43 -6.88 5.37
C GLY A 64 0.72 -5.95 5.66
N MET A 65 1.90 -6.52 5.98
CA MET A 65 3.16 -5.81 6.11
C MET A 65 3.96 -5.93 4.81
N PHE A 66 4.41 -4.81 4.27
CA PHE A 66 5.40 -4.76 3.21
C PHE A 66 6.79 -4.55 3.82
N VAL A 67 7.81 -5.21 3.30
CA VAL A 67 9.19 -5.03 3.78
C VAL A 67 10.09 -4.76 2.60
N HIS A 68 10.67 -3.54 2.55
CA HIS A 68 11.72 -3.18 1.61
C HIS A 68 13.07 -3.27 2.29
N TRP A 69 13.85 -4.26 1.91
CA TRP A 69 15.15 -4.54 2.50
C TRP A 69 16.15 -5.00 1.42
N GLY A 70 17.35 -4.45 1.41
CA GLY A 70 18.38 -4.72 0.40
C GLY A 70 19.68 -4.03 0.73
N LEU A 71 20.65 -4.05 -0.19
CA LEU A 71 21.97 -3.43 -0.02
C LEU A 71 21.86 -1.93 0.30
N TYR A 72 20.83 -1.26 -0.21
CA TYR A 72 20.52 0.15 0.06
C TYR A 72 20.34 0.45 1.55
N SER A 73 19.96 -0.54 2.36
CA SER A 73 19.84 -0.37 3.82
C SER A 73 21.19 -0.09 4.50
N ILE A 74 22.32 -0.48 3.88
CA ILE A 74 23.68 -0.17 4.38
C ILE A 74 23.96 1.32 4.24
N ALA A 75 23.66 1.90 3.07
CA ALA A 75 23.79 3.32 2.83
C ALA A 75 22.82 4.13 3.69
N GLY A 76 21.59 3.64 3.85
CA GLY A 76 20.55 4.26 4.65
C GLY A 76 20.13 5.61 4.12
N TRP A 77 19.92 5.70 2.79
CA TRP A 77 19.48 6.92 2.14
C TRP A 77 18.15 6.71 1.39
N HIS A 78 18.11 5.79 0.42
CA HIS A 78 16.93 5.49 -0.39
C HIS A 78 17.12 4.13 -1.09
N GLU A 79 16.05 3.38 -1.32
CA GLU A 79 16.11 2.08 -2.02
C GLU A 79 16.54 2.22 -3.50
N GLN A 80 16.40 3.40 -4.06
CA GLN A 80 16.82 3.72 -5.44
C GLN A 80 18.12 4.56 -5.46
N LEU A 81 19.05 4.29 -4.55
CA LEU A 81 20.28 5.06 -4.41
C LEU A 81 21.11 5.13 -5.71
N GLU A 82 21.21 4.04 -6.46
CA GLU A 82 21.91 4.04 -7.76
C GLU A 82 21.28 5.04 -8.73
N TRP A 83 19.96 4.99 -8.86
CA TRP A 83 19.25 5.80 -9.85
C TRP A 83 19.02 7.24 -9.38
N ARG A 84 18.46 7.45 -8.19
CA ARG A 84 18.15 8.79 -7.65
C ARG A 84 19.40 9.52 -7.16
N GLY A 85 20.31 8.78 -6.54
CA GLY A 85 21.56 9.32 -6.01
C GLY A 85 22.67 9.42 -7.05
N GLY A 86 22.48 8.83 -8.24
CA GLY A 86 23.48 8.82 -9.30
C GLY A 86 24.76 8.07 -8.90
N VAL A 87 24.67 7.10 -7.99
CA VAL A 87 25.82 6.32 -7.56
C VAL A 87 26.19 5.31 -8.65
N PRO A 88 27.44 5.32 -9.14
CA PRO A 88 27.85 4.38 -10.18
C PRO A 88 27.70 2.91 -9.73
N ARG A 89 27.22 2.02 -10.63
CA ARG A 89 26.99 0.59 -10.35
C ARG A 89 28.17 -0.06 -9.61
N LYS A 90 29.41 0.11 -10.12
CA LYS A 90 30.61 -0.45 -9.48
C LYS A 90 30.85 0.02 -8.05
N GLU A 91 30.43 1.22 -7.73
CA GLU A 91 30.55 1.78 -6.37
C GLU A 91 29.44 1.23 -5.48
N TYR A 92 28.22 1.20 -5.99
CA TYR A 92 27.06 0.63 -5.27
C TYR A 92 27.27 -0.86 -4.95
N GLU A 93 27.72 -1.65 -5.90
CA GLU A 93 27.94 -3.09 -5.74
C GLU A 93 29.01 -3.42 -4.68
N GLN A 94 29.85 -2.47 -4.25
CA GLN A 94 30.77 -2.67 -3.12
C GLN A 94 30.02 -2.90 -1.78
N LEU A 95 28.74 -2.47 -1.68
CA LEU A 95 27.90 -2.74 -0.53
C LEU A 95 27.67 -4.24 -0.33
N PHE A 96 27.73 -5.03 -1.41
CA PHE A 96 27.60 -6.48 -1.37
C PHE A 96 28.59 -7.14 -0.39
N SER A 97 29.85 -6.70 -0.40
CA SER A 97 30.90 -7.20 0.51
C SER A 97 30.68 -6.79 1.98
N GLN A 98 29.73 -5.90 2.25
CA GLN A 98 29.41 -5.40 3.59
C GLN A 98 28.11 -6.00 4.14
N TRP A 99 27.36 -6.76 3.30
CA TRP A 99 26.06 -7.31 3.69
C TRP A 99 26.22 -8.43 4.71
N ASN A 100 25.91 -8.12 5.98
CA ASN A 100 25.99 -9.07 7.09
C ASN A 100 24.97 -8.72 8.18
N PRO A 101 23.66 -8.98 7.98
CA PRO A 101 22.60 -8.65 8.92
C PRO A 101 22.62 -9.58 10.15
N LYS A 102 23.34 -9.19 11.18
CA LYS A 102 23.57 -10.01 12.37
C LYS A 102 22.33 -10.19 13.26
N HIS A 103 21.37 -9.26 13.17
CA HIS A 103 20.18 -9.23 14.02
C HIS A 103 18.90 -9.53 13.24
N TYR A 104 19.02 -10.04 12.00
CA TYR A 104 17.87 -10.44 11.22
C TYR A 104 17.10 -11.58 11.88
N ASP A 105 15.90 -11.26 12.36
CA ASP A 105 14.96 -12.18 12.99
C ASP A 105 13.59 -12.07 12.33
N PRO A 106 13.21 -13.05 11.48
CA PRO A 106 11.89 -13.08 10.85
C PRO A 106 10.74 -13.18 11.86
N ASP A 107 10.93 -13.86 12.98
CA ASP A 107 9.89 -14.00 14.00
C ASP A 107 9.56 -12.64 14.63
N ALA A 108 10.57 -11.80 14.89
CA ALA A 108 10.35 -10.42 15.36
C ALA A 108 9.60 -9.55 14.35
N TRP A 109 9.83 -9.74 13.03
CA TRP A 109 9.06 -9.05 12.00
C TRP A 109 7.59 -9.49 11.99
N LEU A 110 7.35 -10.80 12.12
CA LEU A 110 5.98 -11.33 12.16
C LEU A 110 5.24 -10.94 13.45
N ASP A 111 5.92 -10.91 14.59
CA ASP A 111 5.36 -10.40 15.85
C ASP A 111 4.91 -8.95 15.72
N MET A 112 5.73 -8.12 15.09
CA MET A 112 5.39 -6.73 14.82
C MET A 112 4.18 -6.62 13.89
N ALA A 113 4.15 -7.37 12.79
CA ALA A 113 3.02 -7.40 11.88
C ALA A 113 1.72 -7.80 12.61
N GLN A 114 1.75 -8.87 13.39
CA GLN A 114 0.60 -9.34 14.17
C GLN A 114 0.18 -8.33 15.26
N SER A 115 1.13 -7.62 15.85
CA SER A 115 0.84 -6.56 16.84
C SER A 115 -0.03 -5.45 16.27
N ALA A 116 0.12 -5.16 14.96
CA ALA A 116 -0.70 -4.18 14.22
C ALA A 116 -2.00 -4.75 13.65
N GLY A 117 -2.25 -6.05 13.79
CA GLY A 117 -3.39 -6.72 13.18
C GLY A 117 -3.16 -7.09 11.71
N MET A 118 -1.91 -7.07 11.25
CA MET A 118 -1.54 -7.53 9.91
C MET A 118 -1.52 -9.07 9.87
N GLU A 119 -1.89 -9.65 8.74
CA GLU A 119 -2.15 -11.08 8.62
C GLU A 119 -1.40 -11.76 7.46
N TYR A 120 -0.57 -11.02 6.71
CA TYR A 120 0.34 -11.53 5.69
C TYR A 120 1.53 -10.57 5.53
N ILE A 121 2.57 -11.04 4.88
CA ILE A 121 3.77 -10.26 4.60
C ILE A 121 4.13 -10.31 3.12
N CYS A 122 4.55 -9.18 2.56
CA CYS A 122 5.16 -9.09 1.24
C CYS A 122 6.61 -8.63 1.40
N PHE A 123 7.55 -9.40 0.86
CA PHE A 123 8.99 -9.19 1.04
C PHE A 123 9.68 -8.92 -0.29
N THR A 124 10.56 -7.91 -0.35
CA THR A 124 11.40 -7.63 -1.53
C THR A 124 12.45 -8.72 -1.71
N THR A 125 12.13 -9.77 -2.45
CA THR A 125 13.09 -10.85 -2.74
C THR A 125 14.21 -10.38 -3.65
N LYS A 126 13.88 -9.53 -4.65
CA LYS A 126 14.83 -8.81 -5.51
C LYS A 126 14.25 -7.44 -5.84
N HIS A 127 14.93 -6.36 -5.44
CA HIS A 127 14.60 -4.99 -5.83
C HIS A 127 15.34 -4.61 -7.12
N HIS A 128 15.21 -3.37 -7.61
CA HIS A 128 15.81 -2.90 -8.88
C HIS A 128 17.33 -3.07 -8.95
N GLU A 129 18.00 -3.05 -7.79
CA GLU A 129 19.47 -3.26 -7.66
C GLU A 129 19.93 -4.65 -8.12
N GLY A 130 18.99 -5.62 -8.32
CA GLY A 130 19.31 -6.98 -8.76
C GLY A 130 19.77 -7.93 -7.66
N PHE A 131 19.96 -7.46 -6.40
CA PHE A 131 20.41 -8.28 -5.29
C PHE A 131 19.32 -9.28 -4.85
N CYS A 132 19.68 -10.58 -4.85
CA CYS A 132 18.77 -11.68 -4.53
C CYS A 132 18.90 -12.11 -3.08
N HIS A 133 17.81 -12.07 -2.32
CA HIS A 133 17.77 -12.49 -0.91
C HIS A 133 17.64 -14.00 -0.69
N TRP A 134 17.82 -14.81 -1.75
CA TRP A 134 17.71 -16.27 -1.72
C TRP A 134 18.88 -16.95 -2.40
N ASP A 135 19.03 -18.26 -2.17
CA ASP A 135 20.03 -19.13 -2.79
C ASP A 135 19.66 -19.41 -4.26
N THR A 136 19.85 -18.39 -5.13
CA THR A 136 19.70 -18.53 -6.57
C THR A 136 20.97 -19.09 -7.21
N ARG A 137 20.79 -19.98 -8.22
CA ARG A 137 21.90 -20.50 -9.04
C ARG A 137 22.11 -19.69 -10.32
N LEU A 138 21.31 -18.64 -10.55
CA LEU A 138 21.28 -17.93 -11.82
C LEU A 138 22.11 -16.66 -11.82
N THR A 139 22.54 -16.20 -10.65
CA THR A 139 23.48 -15.09 -10.47
C THR A 139 24.27 -15.26 -9.19
N ASP A 140 25.53 -14.80 -9.17
CA ASP A 140 26.33 -14.71 -7.95
C ASP A 140 26.01 -13.47 -7.11
N PHE A 141 25.18 -12.54 -7.61
CA PHE A 141 24.74 -11.36 -6.88
C PHE A 141 23.58 -11.71 -5.95
N ASN A 142 23.85 -12.61 -5.02
CA ASN A 142 22.88 -13.16 -4.07
C ASN A 142 23.43 -13.23 -2.65
N VAL A 143 22.53 -13.37 -1.70
CA VAL A 143 22.82 -13.35 -0.26
C VAL A 143 23.82 -14.43 0.19
N MET A 144 23.88 -15.58 -0.51
CA MET A 144 24.80 -16.69 -0.16
C MET A 144 26.25 -16.34 -0.42
N LYS A 145 26.54 -15.40 -1.32
CA LYS A 145 27.89 -14.97 -1.69
C LYS A 145 28.37 -13.75 -0.86
N THR A 146 27.54 -13.25 0.04
CA THR A 146 27.87 -12.16 0.95
C THR A 146 28.51 -12.69 2.26
N PRO A 147 29.09 -11.82 3.11
CA PRO A 147 29.54 -12.19 4.45
C PRO A 147 28.46 -12.80 5.35
N TYR A 148 27.17 -12.55 5.08
CA TYR A 148 26.07 -13.20 5.77
C TYR A 148 25.97 -14.70 5.46
N GLY A 149 26.12 -15.08 4.18
CA GLY A 149 26.23 -16.45 3.71
C GLY A 149 25.06 -17.38 4.06
N LYS A 150 23.86 -16.82 4.28
CA LYS A 150 22.65 -17.58 4.64
C LYS A 150 21.48 -17.10 3.82
N ASP A 151 20.62 -18.02 3.41
CA ASP A 151 19.39 -17.74 2.68
C ASP A 151 18.39 -16.98 3.58
N ALA A 152 18.26 -15.67 3.34
CA ALA A 152 17.39 -14.81 4.12
C ALA A 152 15.91 -15.10 3.84
N LEU A 153 15.55 -15.38 2.58
CA LEU A 153 14.19 -15.74 2.22
C LEU A 153 13.77 -17.09 2.82
N ARG A 154 14.66 -18.08 2.87
CA ARG A 154 14.40 -19.36 3.53
C ARG A 154 14.01 -19.16 4.98
N LYS A 155 14.77 -18.36 5.73
CA LYS A 155 14.46 -18.08 7.13
C LYS A 155 13.08 -17.43 7.30
N LEU A 156 12.73 -16.49 6.43
CA LEU A 156 11.40 -15.85 6.46
C LEU A 156 10.29 -16.83 6.08
N ALA A 157 10.48 -17.60 5.02
CA ALA A 157 9.50 -18.59 4.56
C ALA A 157 9.20 -19.63 5.65
N ASP A 158 10.24 -20.15 6.30
CA ASP A 158 10.10 -21.12 7.39
C ASP A 158 9.33 -20.51 8.59
N ALA A 159 9.60 -19.25 8.96
CA ALA A 159 8.87 -18.55 10.01
C ALA A 159 7.39 -18.33 9.62
N CYS A 160 7.13 -17.92 8.39
CA CYS A 160 5.77 -17.72 7.86
C CYS A 160 4.97 -19.04 7.87
N HIS A 161 5.58 -20.15 7.43
CA HIS A 161 4.92 -21.45 7.40
C HIS A 161 4.61 -21.97 8.82
N ARG A 162 5.53 -21.85 9.75
CA ARG A 162 5.29 -22.25 11.15
C ARG A 162 4.09 -21.52 11.76
N ARG A 163 3.85 -20.27 11.36
CA ARG A 163 2.78 -19.42 11.88
C ARG A 163 1.52 -19.40 11.03
N ASN A 164 1.48 -20.16 9.92
CA ASN A 164 0.42 -20.09 8.91
C ASN A 164 0.16 -18.63 8.45
N PHE A 165 1.25 -17.88 8.25
CA PHE A 165 1.26 -16.47 7.85
C PHE A 165 1.59 -16.39 6.36
N PRO A 166 0.69 -15.98 5.46
CA PRO A 166 0.95 -15.97 4.03
C PRO A 166 2.15 -15.08 3.68
N LEU A 167 3.06 -15.61 2.87
CA LEU A 167 4.23 -14.93 2.34
C LEU A 167 4.00 -14.57 0.88
N CYS A 168 4.03 -13.27 0.56
CA CYS A 168 4.06 -12.76 -0.79
C CYS A 168 5.48 -12.30 -1.15
N LEU A 169 5.87 -12.49 -2.40
CA LEU A 169 7.19 -12.19 -2.91
C LEU A 169 7.12 -10.99 -3.85
N TYR A 170 7.73 -9.87 -3.46
CA TYR A 170 7.99 -8.77 -4.38
C TYR A 170 9.18 -9.13 -5.27
N TYR A 171 9.06 -8.85 -6.54
CA TYR A 171 10.12 -9.05 -7.52
C TYR A 171 10.12 -7.91 -8.53
N SER A 172 11.23 -7.19 -8.62
CA SER A 172 11.43 -6.17 -9.64
C SER A 172 11.80 -6.80 -10.98
N VAL A 173 11.09 -6.39 -12.04
CA VAL A 173 11.43 -6.75 -13.42
C VAL A 173 12.60 -5.91 -13.93
N VAL A 174 12.76 -4.67 -13.45
CA VAL A 174 13.99 -3.88 -13.66
C VAL A 174 15.13 -4.52 -12.86
N ASP A 175 16.30 -4.58 -13.47
CA ASP A 175 17.50 -5.17 -12.88
C ASP A 175 18.72 -4.36 -13.28
N TRP A 176 19.20 -3.53 -12.36
CA TRP A 176 20.35 -2.64 -12.61
C TRP A 176 21.67 -3.37 -12.62
N HIS A 177 21.74 -4.57 -12.04
CA HIS A 177 22.93 -5.41 -12.01
C HIS A 177 23.09 -6.25 -13.27
N SER A 178 21.98 -6.76 -13.83
CA SER A 178 22.02 -7.73 -14.92
C SER A 178 22.52 -7.12 -16.23
N PRO A 179 23.61 -7.62 -16.81
CA PRO A 179 24.07 -7.16 -18.11
C PRO A 179 23.14 -7.53 -19.26
N LEU A 180 22.19 -8.43 -19.04
CA LEU A 180 21.19 -8.89 -20.01
C LEU A 180 19.96 -7.99 -20.04
N TYR A 181 19.78 -7.11 -19.03
CA TYR A 181 18.56 -6.32 -18.90
C TYR A 181 18.32 -5.43 -20.14
N PRO A 182 17.15 -5.56 -20.80
CA PRO A 182 16.89 -4.83 -22.05
C PRO A 182 16.41 -3.40 -21.77
N ASN A 183 17.33 -2.54 -21.35
CA ASN A 183 17.07 -1.13 -21.08
C ASN A 183 16.32 -0.45 -22.23
N GLN A 184 15.32 0.39 -21.90
CA GLN A 184 14.42 1.06 -22.85
C GLN A 184 14.50 2.58 -22.76
N GLY A 185 15.35 3.13 -21.88
CA GLY A 185 15.48 4.58 -21.64
C GLY A 185 14.28 5.17 -20.89
N ARG A 186 13.63 4.40 -20.04
CA ARG A 186 12.51 4.86 -19.22
C ARG A 186 12.96 5.36 -17.86
N SER A 187 12.08 6.00 -17.14
CA SER A 187 12.25 6.30 -15.71
C SER A 187 12.62 5.03 -14.93
N HIS A 188 13.53 5.15 -13.98
CA HIS A 188 14.07 4.06 -13.16
C HIS A 188 15.01 3.08 -13.89
N GLU A 189 15.44 3.41 -15.09
CA GLU A 189 16.46 2.64 -15.80
C GLU A 189 17.81 3.40 -15.77
N LEU A 190 18.89 2.67 -15.59
CA LEU A 190 20.25 3.22 -15.64
C LEU A 190 20.77 3.21 -17.06
N GLU A 191 21.69 4.14 -17.37
CA GLU A 191 22.42 4.08 -18.63
C GLU A 191 23.24 2.78 -18.73
N PRO A 192 23.27 2.14 -19.91
CA PRO A 192 24.08 0.94 -20.13
C PRO A 192 25.54 1.15 -19.72
N GLN A 193 26.10 0.17 -19.04
CA GLN A 193 27.50 0.22 -18.58
C GLN A 193 28.40 -0.56 -19.55
N PRO A 194 29.73 -0.23 -19.61
CA PRO A 194 30.66 -1.05 -20.34
C PRO A 194 30.64 -2.50 -19.93
N GLY A 195 30.39 -3.41 -20.88
CA GLY A 195 30.22 -4.84 -20.64
C GLY A 195 28.75 -5.31 -20.60
N ASP A 196 27.80 -4.41 -20.62
CA ASP A 196 26.40 -4.77 -20.79
C ASP A 196 26.17 -5.27 -22.23
N HIS A 197 25.37 -6.31 -22.35
CA HIS A 197 24.98 -6.93 -23.63
C HIS A 197 23.49 -7.31 -23.55
N PRO A 198 22.60 -6.30 -23.58
CA PRO A 198 21.17 -6.50 -23.41
C PRO A 198 20.61 -7.53 -24.38
N ASP A 199 19.93 -8.54 -23.84
CA ASP A 199 19.34 -9.62 -24.58
C ASP A 199 17.98 -9.97 -23.94
N ARG A 200 16.91 -9.60 -24.65
CA ARG A 200 15.55 -9.78 -24.16
C ARG A 200 15.21 -11.24 -23.88
N GLU A 201 15.58 -12.14 -24.78
CA GLU A 201 15.21 -13.54 -24.67
C GLU A 201 15.94 -14.22 -23.51
N LYS A 202 17.23 -13.98 -23.39
CA LYS A 202 18.03 -14.50 -22.28
C LYS A 202 17.60 -13.89 -20.95
N TYR A 203 17.22 -12.60 -20.92
CA TYR A 203 16.72 -11.99 -19.71
C TYR A 203 15.36 -12.57 -19.28
N VAL A 204 14.44 -12.83 -20.21
CA VAL A 204 13.18 -13.51 -19.92
C VAL A 204 13.42 -14.91 -19.36
N GLU A 205 14.33 -15.68 -19.93
CA GLU A 205 14.70 -17.01 -19.41
C GLU A 205 15.35 -16.92 -18.00
N PHE A 206 16.18 -15.91 -17.78
CA PHE A 206 16.72 -15.63 -16.44
C PHE A 206 15.61 -15.37 -15.43
N VAL A 207 14.65 -14.48 -15.74
CA VAL A 207 13.49 -14.20 -14.87
C VAL A 207 12.65 -15.46 -14.65
N LYS A 208 12.35 -16.21 -15.69
CA LYS A 208 11.61 -17.50 -15.58
C LYS A 208 12.30 -18.50 -14.65
N GLY A 209 13.63 -18.60 -14.80
CA GLY A 209 14.44 -19.48 -13.96
C GLY A 209 14.35 -19.08 -12.48
N GLN A 210 14.55 -17.79 -12.16
CA GLN A 210 14.46 -17.27 -10.81
C GLN A 210 13.04 -17.45 -10.21
N VAL A 211 12.00 -17.15 -10.97
CA VAL A 211 10.61 -17.36 -10.55
C VAL A 211 10.31 -18.82 -10.27
N ARG A 212 10.85 -19.72 -11.09
CA ARG A 212 10.73 -21.18 -10.85
C ARG A 212 11.38 -21.59 -9.53
N GLU A 213 12.60 -21.09 -9.24
CA GLU A 213 13.26 -21.34 -7.95
C GLU A 213 12.37 -20.85 -6.78
N LEU A 214 11.85 -19.64 -6.88
CA LEU A 214 10.98 -19.06 -5.87
C LEU A 214 9.69 -19.86 -5.65
N CYS A 215 9.08 -20.37 -6.73
CA CYS A 215 7.86 -21.17 -6.67
C CYS A 215 8.08 -22.60 -6.16
N THR A 216 9.29 -23.17 -6.31
CA THR A 216 9.53 -24.59 -6.01
C THR A 216 10.31 -24.84 -4.74
N ASN A 217 11.16 -23.87 -4.33
CA ASN A 217 12.09 -24.09 -3.23
C ASN A 217 11.59 -23.56 -1.88
N TYR A 218 10.60 -22.67 -1.83
CA TYR A 218 10.21 -21.93 -0.61
C TYR A 218 8.83 -22.32 -0.07
N GLY A 219 8.32 -23.50 -0.46
CA GLY A 219 7.05 -24.02 0.02
C GLY A 219 5.85 -23.25 -0.55
N LYS A 220 4.80 -23.07 0.24
CA LYS A 220 3.59 -22.36 -0.19
C LYS A 220 3.84 -20.87 -0.23
N ILE A 221 3.61 -20.26 -1.42
CA ILE A 221 3.70 -18.84 -1.65
C ILE A 221 2.28 -18.25 -1.77
N GLY A 222 2.02 -17.17 -1.02
CA GLY A 222 0.73 -16.47 -1.04
C GLY A 222 0.54 -15.60 -2.26
N GLY A 223 1.59 -14.98 -2.78
CA GLY A 223 1.47 -14.13 -3.95
C GLY A 223 2.79 -13.67 -4.55
N PHE A 224 2.69 -13.14 -5.75
CA PHE A 224 3.76 -12.43 -6.45
C PHE A 224 3.37 -10.96 -6.63
N TRP A 225 4.22 -10.09 -6.14
CA TRP A 225 4.11 -8.65 -6.27
C TRP A 225 5.17 -8.16 -7.25
N TRP A 226 4.78 -8.04 -8.52
CA TRP A 226 5.63 -7.52 -9.58
C TRP A 226 5.83 -6.02 -9.44
N ASP A 227 7.01 -5.53 -9.82
CA ASP A 227 7.26 -4.12 -9.95
C ASP A 227 7.99 -3.79 -11.25
N MET A 228 7.76 -2.56 -11.74
CA MET A 228 8.40 -2.02 -12.93
C MET A 228 8.17 -2.85 -14.20
N TYR A 229 6.88 -3.09 -14.50
CA TYR A 229 6.47 -3.71 -15.74
C TYR A 229 7.12 -3.07 -16.98
N ILE A 230 7.52 -3.91 -17.94
CA ILE A 230 8.18 -3.50 -19.18
C ILE A 230 7.51 -4.18 -20.38
N ASP A 231 6.94 -3.36 -21.29
CA ASP A 231 6.25 -3.89 -22.47
C ASP A 231 7.10 -4.83 -23.34
N LYS A 232 8.38 -4.45 -23.55
CA LYS A 232 9.29 -5.25 -24.41
C LYS A 232 9.59 -6.65 -23.88
N ILE A 233 9.42 -6.92 -22.59
CA ILE A 233 9.65 -8.23 -21.99
C ILE A 233 8.37 -8.89 -21.49
N LYS A 234 7.21 -8.37 -21.90
CA LYS A 234 5.91 -8.97 -21.58
C LYS A 234 5.85 -10.41 -22.08
N ASP A 235 5.74 -11.34 -21.15
CA ASP A 235 5.61 -12.78 -21.44
C ASP A 235 4.64 -13.41 -20.45
N THR A 236 3.40 -13.60 -20.87
CA THR A 236 2.32 -14.14 -20.03
C THR A 236 2.59 -15.55 -19.52
N SER A 237 3.52 -16.31 -20.15
CA SER A 237 3.89 -17.63 -19.68
C SER A 237 4.54 -17.64 -18.30
N ILE A 238 5.10 -16.51 -17.85
CA ILE A 238 5.68 -16.39 -16.50
C ILE A 238 4.58 -16.47 -15.44
N ASN A 239 3.51 -15.67 -15.58
CA ASN A 239 2.37 -15.74 -14.67
C ASN A 239 1.63 -17.08 -14.78
N ALA A 240 1.50 -17.65 -15.98
CA ALA A 240 0.94 -19.00 -16.17
C ALA A 240 1.73 -20.06 -15.39
N MET A 241 3.07 -20.00 -15.41
CA MET A 241 3.93 -20.88 -14.62
C MET A 241 3.72 -20.71 -13.11
N ILE A 242 3.60 -19.46 -12.61
CA ILE A 242 3.30 -19.20 -11.20
C ILE A 242 1.98 -19.85 -10.82
N ARG A 243 0.92 -19.65 -11.60
CA ARG A 243 -0.42 -20.24 -11.34
C ARG A 243 -0.41 -21.77 -11.33
N GLN A 244 0.41 -22.37 -12.18
CA GLN A 244 0.57 -23.82 -12.21
C GLN A 244 1.30 -24.35 -10.96
N LEU A 245 2.38 -23.69 -10.55
CA LEU A 245 3.23 -24.15 -9.43
C LEU A 245 2.67 -23.74 -8.06
N GLN A 246 1.97 -22.61 -7.99
CA GLN A 246 1.40 -22.02 -6.79
C GLN A 246 -0.04 -21.56 -7.04
N PRO A 247 -1.02 -22.48 -7.12
CA PRO A 247 -2.39 -22.14 -7.53
C PRO A 247 -3.15 -21.21 -6.56
N ALA A 248 -2.70 -21.11 -5.31
CA ALA A 248 -3.24 -20.19 -4.32
C ALA A 248 -2.58 -18.79 -4.33
N ALA A 249 -1.54 -18.58 -5.16
CA ALA A 249 -0.84 -17.31 -5.22
C ALA A 249 -1.65 -16.27 -5.97
N VAL A 250 -1.82 -15.09 -5.36
CA VAL A 250 -2.36 -13.90 -6.01
C VAL A 250 -1.23 -13.14 -6.71
N ILE A 251 -1.53 -12.49 -7.83
CA ILE A 251 -0.54 -11.78 -8.65
C ILE A 251 -1.08 -10.37 -8.94
N ASN A 252 -0.28 -9.34 -8.68
CA ASN A 252 -0.68 -7.97 -9.00
C ASN A 252 -0.61 -7.66 -10.51
N ASN A 253 -1.16 -6.50 -10.90
CA ASN A 253 -1.25 -6.07 -12.30
C ASN A 253 0.01 -5.35 -12.84
N ARG A 254 1.10 -5.31 -12.08
CA ARG A 254 2.36 -4.65 -12.50
C ARG A 254 3.32 -5.59 -13.26
N GLY A 255 2.90 -6.81 -13.57
CA GLY A 255 3.72 -7.81 -14.21
C GLY A 255 3.37 -8.07 -15.67
N PHE A 256 3.25 -9.33 -16.01
CA PHE A 256 3.24 -9.84 -17.37
C PHE A 256 1.84 -10.06 -17.97
N ASP A 257 0.80 -9.89 -17.19
CA ASP A 257 -0.62 -9.90 -17.61
C ASP A 257 -1.43 -8.93 -16.75
N GLU A 258 -2.78 -8.97 -16.85
CA GLU A 258 -3.69 -8.13 -16.07
C GLU A 258 -3.67 -8.40 -14.57
N GLY A 259 -3.06 -9.52 -14.14
CA GLY A 259 -3.01 -9.92 -12.73
C GLY A 259 -4.38 -10.16 -12.11
N ASP A 260 -4.37 -10.26 -10.79
CA ASP A 260 -5.56 -10.47 -9.96
C ASP A 260 -6.08 -9.19 -9.33
N PHE A 261 -5.20 -8.21 -9.07
CA PHE A 261 -5.51 -6.95 -8.37
C PHE A 261 -4.62 -5.78 -8.79
N GLY A 262 -5.15 -4.57 -8.67
CA GLY A 262 -4.41 -3.32 -8.89
C GLY A 262 -3.76 -2.81 -7.61
N THR A 263 -2.71 -1.98 -7.76
CA THR A 263 -1.85 -1.54 -6.65
C THR A 263 -1.67 -0.01 -6.65
N PRO A 264 -2.67 0.78 -6.20
CA PRO A 264 -2.46 2.21 -5.94
C PRO A 264 -1.39 2.41 -4.88
N GLU A 265 -0.53 3.41 -5.10
CA GLU A 265 0.68 3.62 -4.35
C GLU A 265 0.72 5.01 -3.69
N ARG A 266 1.12 5.08 -2.41
CA ARG A 266 1.42 6.30 -1.62
C ARG A 266 0.33 7.37 -1.63
N ASP A 267 -0.93 7.02 -1.84
CA ASP A 267 -2.00 8.03 -1.95
C ASP A 267 -1.69 9.18 -2.93
N TYR A 268 -0.88 8.92 -3.97
CA TYR A 268 -0.57 9.93 -4.98
C TYR A 268 -1.82 10.49 -5.65
N ASP A 269 -2.85 9.68 -5.74
CA ASP A 269 -4.14 10.10 -6.19
C ASP A 269 -4.89 10.82 -5.06
N ARG A 270 -4.58 12.09 -4.89
CA ARG A 270 -5.30 12.99 -3.99
C ARG A 270 -6.64 13.43 -4.58
N SER A 271 -7.03 12.85 -5.71
CA SER A 271 -8.26 13.27 -6.37
C SER A 271 -9.46 12.95 -5.49
N TRP A 272 -10.30 13.94 -5.33
CA TRP A 272 -11.63 13.84 -4.75
C TRP A 272 -12.53 12.88 -5.55
N ASP A 273 -12.02 12.39 -6.67
CA ASP A 273 -12.69 11.53 -7.66
C ASP A 273 -12.50 10.04 -7.38
N MET A 274 -11.92 9.63 -6.22
CA MET A 274 -11.90 8.23 -5.86
C MET A 274 -13.32 7.65 -5.81
N PRO A 275 -13.59 6.52 -6.44
CA PRO A 275 -14.89 5.89 -6.39
C PRO A 275 -15.27 5.57 -4.94
N LEU A 276 -16.57 5.61 -4.62
CA LEU A 276 -17.07 5.29 -3.28
C LEU A 276 -16.85 3.81 -2.92
N SER A 277 -16.73 2.94 -3.91
CA SER A 277 -16.29 1.55 -3.80
C SER A 277 -15.50 1.16 -5.04
N PHE A 278 -14.56 0.22 -4.91
CA PHE A 278 -13.84 -0.32 -6.06
C PHE A 278 -14.68 -1.37 -6.79
N LYS A 279 -14.60 -1.38 -8.12
CA LYS A 279 -15.21 -2.43 -8.96
C LYS A 279 -14.25 -3.58 -9.23
N ARG A 280 -12.95 -3.33 -9.09
CA ARG A 280 -11.86 -4.29 -9.26
C ARG A 280 -11.18 -4.54 -7.91
N ARG A 281 -10.48 -5.67 -7.81
CA ARG A 281 -9.66 -5.99 -6.65
C ARG A 281 -8.51 -5.00 -6.54
N VAL A 282 -8.30 -4.46 -5.36
CA VAL A 282 -7.28 -3.44 -5.08
C VAL A 282 -6.53 -3.81 -3.80
N GLU A 283 -5.21 -3.68 -3.85
CA GLU A 283 -4.33 -3.66 -2.70
C GLU A 283 -3.54 -2.34 -2.70
N ALA A 284 -3.97 -1.41 -1.87
CA ALA A 284 -3.25 -0.15 -1.73
C ALA A 284 -1.98 -0.36 -0.92
N ASN A 285 -0.91 0.35 -1.28
CA ASN A 285 0.34 0.26 -0.56
C ASN A 285 0.88 1.63 -0.16
N GLN A 286 1.36 1.73 1.08
CA GLN A 286 1.89 2.93 1.70
C GLN A 286 3.09 2.59 2.58
N SER A 287 4.00 3.52 2.77
CA SER A 287 5.11 3.38 3.73
C SER A 287 4.84 4.16 5.01
N VAL A 288 5.41 3.73 6.12
CA VAL A 288 5.46 4.53 7.34
C VAL A 288 6.39 5.74 7.18
N GLY A 289 7.44 5.61 6.35
CA GLY A 289 8.36 6.67 5.97
C GLY A 289 7.84 7.48 4.78
N MET A 290 8.12 8.78 4.77
CA MET A 290 7.67 9.70 3.72
C MET A 290 8.58 9.65 2.50
N GLU A 291 9.90 9.49 2.70
CA GLU A 291 10.90 9.66 1.68
C GLU A 291 11.28 8.35 0.99
N SER A 292 11.46 7.26 1.76
CA SER A 292 11.95 5.98 1.25
C SER A 292 11.01 4.82 1.55
N TRP A 293 11.02 3.78 0.69
CA TRP A 293 10.45 2.49 1.02
C TRP A 293 11.42 1.66 1.87
N GLY A 294 12.73 1.74 1.56
CA GLY A 294 13.78 1.11 2.34
C GLY A 294 14.17 1.93 3.57
N PHE A 295 15.15 1.43 4.30
CA PHE A 295 15.70 2.13 5.46
C PHE A 295 16.37 3.45 5.06
N ARG A 296 16.01 4.53 5.75
CA ARG A 296 16.65 5.84 5.67
C ARG A 296 17.04 6.31 7.08
N LYS A 297 18.26 6.81 7.27
CA LYS A 297 18.76 7.27 8.57
C LYS A 297 18.04 8.50 9.07
N GLU A 298 17.86 9.48 8.18
CA GLU A 298 17.17 10.74 8.45
C GLU A 298 15.78 10.70 7.80
N GLU A 299 14.95 9.73 8.21
CA GLU A 299 13.60 9.54 7.67
C GLU A 299 12.59 10.44 8.36
N ASP A 300 11.77 11.10 7.56
CA ASP A 300 10.55 11.73 7.97
C ASP A 300 9.38 10.74 7.90
N TYR A 301 8.57 10.70 8.94
CA TYR A 301 7.49 9.71 9.05
C TYR A 301 6.13 10.36 8.91
N TYR A 302 5.21 9.66 8.23
CA TYR A 302 3.82 10.06 8.21
C TYR A 302 3.22 10.11 9.61
N SER A 303 2.30 11.05 9.84
CA SER A 303 1.57 11.13 11.10
C SER A 303 0.65 9.92 11.28
N HIS A 304 0.37 9.56 12.53
CA HIS A 304 -0.57 8.50 12.86
C HIS A 304 -1.96 8.76 12.26
N ARG A 305 -2.44 10.02 12.32
CA ARG A 305 -3.70 10.45 11.69
C ARG A 305 -3.71 10.16 10.19
N TYR A 306 -2.64 10.51 9.48
CA TYR A 306 -2.55 10.27 8.04
C TYR A 306 -2.62 8.78 7.70
N LEU A 307 -1.86 7.94 8.41
CA LEU A 307 -1.81 6.50 8.15
C LEU A 307 -3.15 5.80 8.48
N THR A 308 -3.78 6.15 9.60
CA THR A 308 -5.09 5.59 9.95
C THR A 308 -6.19 6.05 8.99
N SER A 309 -6.12 7.30 8.50
CA SER A 309 -6.99 7.81 7.45
C SER A 309 -6.80 7.06 6.12
N SER A 310 -5.54 6.84 5.71
CA SER A 310 -5.22 6.09 4.50
C SER A 310 -5.73 4.64 4.59
N ILE A 311 -5.52 3.95 5.71
CA ILE A 311 -6.06 2.60 5.92
C ILE A 311 -7.59 2.62 5.81
N ALA A 312 -8.26 3.51 6.53
CA ALA A 312 -9.73 3.62 6.51
C ALA A 312 -10.25 3.94 5.10
N LYS A 313 -9.57 4.85 4.38
CA LYS A 313 -9.90 5.26 3.02
C LYS A 313 -9.99 4.09 2.04
N TYR A 314 -9.05 3.17 2.10
CA TYR A 314 -9.02 2.02 1.21
C TYR A 314 -9.84 0.84 1.73
N ARG A 315 -9.72 0.52 3.00
CA ARG A 315 -10.43 -0.61 3.62
C ARG A 315 -11.95 -0.46 3.57
N ALA A 316 -12.47 0.75 3.80
CA ALA A 316 -13.91 1.03 3.70
C ALA A 316 -14.46 0.99 2.26
N ARG A 317 -13.60 0.87 1.26
CA ARG A 317 -13.95 0.72 -0.16
C ARG A 317 -13.78 -0.71 -0.69
N ASP A 318 -13.64 -1.70 0.18
CA ASP A 318 -13.41 -3.12 -0.12
C ASP A 318 -12.01 -3.41 -0.71
N ALA A 319 -10.99 -2.62 -0.38
CA ALA A 319 -9.61 -2.87 -0.76
C ALA A 319 -8.80 -3.58 0.32
N ASN A 320 -7.74 -4.29 -0.06
CA ASN A 320 -6.67 -4.69 0.84
C ASN A 320 -5.70 -3.52 1.05
N TYR A 321 -4.91 -3.60 2.11
CA TYR A 321 -3.93 -2.58 2.44
C TYR A 321 -2.59 -3.20 2.85
N LEU A 322 -1.51 -2.70 2.29
CA LEU A 322 -0.14 -3.16 2.53
C LEU A 322 0.67 -1.99 3.08
N LEU A 323 1.11 -2.07 4.33
CA LEU A 323 1.89 -1.02 5.00
C LEU A 323 3.35 -1.42 5.10
N ASN A 324 4.22 -0.58 4.54
CA ASN A 324 5.63 -0.85 4.40
C ASN A 324 6.46 -0.34 5.58
N VAL A 325 7.49 -1.12 5.89
CA VAL A 325 8.62 -0.78 6.75
C VAL A 325 9.93 -1.10 6.06
N GLY A 326 10.99 -0.33 6.37
CA GLY A 326 12.34 -0.55 5.86
C GLY A 326 13.29 -0.96 7.00
N PRO A 327 13.67 -2.23 7.15
CA PRO A 327 14.68 -2.65 8.12
C PRO A 327 16.06 -2.07 7.80
N ASP A 328 16.86 -1.83 8.84
CA ASP A 328 18.24 -1.40 8.70
C ASP A 328 19.16 -2.51 8.14
N ALA A 329 20.43 -2.20 7.96
CA ALA A 329 21.43 -3.17 7.46
C ALA A 329 21.65 -4.38 8.35
N ASN A 330 21.24 -4.35 9.63
CA ASN A 330 21.29 -5.47 10.55
C ASN A 330 20.02 -6.34 10.53
N GLY A 331 18.99 -5.93 9.76
CA GLY A 331 17.70 -6.60 9.67
C GLY A 331 16.71 -6.19 10.76
N VAL A 332 16.97 -5.08 11.47
CA VAL A 332 16.11 -4.55 12.54
C VAL A 332 15.22 -3.46 12.00
N ILE A 333 13.91 -3.53 12.25
CA ILE A 333 12.99 -2.44 11.96
C ILE A 333 13.27 -1.31 12.96
N PRO A 334 13.56 -0.06 12.49
CA PRO A 334 13.88 1.06 13.36
C PRO A 334 12.79 1.30 14.41
N GLU A 335 13.18 1.63 15.65
CA GLU A 335 12.23 1.76 16.77
C GLU A 335 11.12 2.79 16.50
N LYS A 336 11.42 3.88 15.80
CA LYS A 336 10.39 4.88 15.43
C LYS A 336 9.36 4.29 14.48
N ALA A 337 9.78 3.54 13.45
CA ALA A 337 8.88 2.83 12.53
C ALA A 337 8.07 1.76 13.28
N ALA A 338 8.73 0.99 14.13
CA ALA A 338 8.11 -0.03 14.98
C ALA A 338 7.06 0.57 15.92
N GLY A 339 7.35 1.72 16.53
CA GLY A 339 6.42 2.47 17.37
C GLY A 339 5.16 2.89 16.62
N ILE A 340 5.32 3.39 15.38
CA ILE A 340 4.19 3.75 14.50
C ILE A 340 3.33 2.53 14.19
N VAL A 341 3.94 1.40 13.83
CA VAL A 341 3.22 0.15 13.52
C VAL A 341 2.42 -0.33 14.75
N ARG A 342 3.02 -0.30 15.95
CA ARG A 342 2.30 -0.64 17.20
C ARG A 342 1.13 0.31 17.49
N GLN A 343 1.30 1.61 17.28
CA GLN A 343 0.22 2.60 17.45
C GLN A 343 -0.93 2.35 16.47
N ILE A 344 -0.62 2.00 15.22
CA ILE A 344 -1.64 1.60 14.24
C ILE A 344 -2.41 0.38 14.75
N GLY A 345 -1.73 -0.61 15.33
CA GLY A 345 -2.39 -1.78 15.94
C GLY A 345 -3.33 -1.41 17.09
N THR A 346 -2.95 -0.44 17.92
CA THR A 346 -3.80 0.07 19.01
C THR A 346 -5.10 0.67 18.46
N TRP A 347 -5.02 1.37 17.34
CA TRP A 347 -6.21 1.92 16.65
C TRP A 347 -6.97 0.84 15.88
N TYR A 348 -6.29 0.00 15.11
CA TYR A 348 -6.92 -0.94 14.16
C TYR A 348 -7.74 -2.03 14.86
N LYS A 349 -7.22 -2.57 15.96
CA LYS A 349 -7.87 -3.69 16.67
C LYS A 349 -9.31 -3.39 17.10
N PRO A 350 -9.64 -2.29 17.79
CA PRO A 350 -11.01 -1.98 18.19
C PRO A 350 -11.92 -1.62 17.01
N VAL A 351 -11.38 -1.05 15.91
CA VAL A 351 -12.18 -0.62 14.76
C VAL A 351 -12.25 -1.67 13.64
N ARG A 352 -11.55 -2.79 13.77
CA ARG A 352 -11.39 -3.82 12.72
C ARG A 352 -12.73 -4.36 12.21
N GLU A 353 -13.72 -4.55 13.09
CA GLU A 353 -15.05 -5.06 12.71
C GLU A 353 -15.75 -4.20 11.65
N ALA A 354 -15.39 -2.92 11.57
CA ALA A 354 -15.95 -1.98 10.60
C ALA A 354 -15.39 -2.17 9.17
N PHE A 355 -14.38 -3.03 9.03
CA PHE A 355 -13.72 -3.31 7.75
C PHE A 355 -13.87 -4.74 7.28
N ASP A 356 -14.02 -5.69 8.21
CA ASP A 356 -14.00 -7.10 7.88
C ASP A 356 -15.40 -7.61 7.55
N GLU A 357 -15.56 -8.20 6.36
CA GLU A 357 -16.84 -8.72 5.85
C GLU A 357 -17.96 -7.66 5.78
N THR A 358 -17.57 -6.40 5.53
CA THR A 358 -18.51 -5.29 5.40
C THR A 358 -18.72 -4.92 3.93
N LEU A 359 -19.89 -4.36 3.61
CA LEU A 359 -20.24 -3.83 2.31
C LEU A 359 -19.96 -2.31 2.27
N PRO A 360 -19.27 -1.77 1.25
CA PRO A 360 -19.19 -0.33 1.02
C PRO A 360 -20.58 0.21 0.65
N VAL A 361 -21.07 1.18 1.42
CA VAL A 361 -22.41 1.79 1.21
C VAL A 361 -22.36 3.32 1.28
N SER A 362 -21.21 3.92 0.97
CA SER A 362 -21.02 5.38 1.09
C SER A 362 -21.96 6.20 0.18
N ALA A 363 -22.55 5.60 -0.84
CA ALA A 363 -23.53 6.24 -1.73
C ALA A 363 -24.83 6.65 -1.06
N ILE A 364 -25.14 6.08 0.12
CA ILE A 364 -26.37 6.44 0.87
C ILE A 364 -26.30 7.81 1.56
N THR A 365 -25.17 8.49 1.54
CA THR A 365 -25.01 9.84 2.08
C THR A 365 -24.41 10.80 1.07
N ALA A 366 -24.85 12.05 1.10
CA ALA A 366 -24.20 13.15 0.37
C ALA A 366 -22.91 13.65 1.03
N ASN A 367 -22.62 13.23 2.27
CA ASN A 367 -21.41 13.65 2.99
C ASN A 367 -20.19 12.91 2.45
N ARG A 368 -19.29 13.63 1.77
CA ARG A 368 -18.05 13.07 1.18
C ARG A 368 -16.85 13.06 2.14
N ASN A 369 -17.00 13.65 3.34
CA ASN A 369 -15.96 13.64 4.37
C ASN A 369 -15.95 12.33 5.18
N VAL A 370 -16.96 11.48 5.00
CA VAL A 370 -17.04 10.17 5.63
C VAL A 370 -17.18 9.05 4.62
N LEU A 371 -16.79 7.85 5.01
CA LEU A 371 -17.10 6.61 4.30
C LEU A 371 -18.02 5.76 5.15
N LEU A 372 -18.87 4.98 4.52
CA LEU A 372 -19.81 4.11 5.17
C LEU A 372 -19.61 2.67 4.73
N THR A 373 -19.57 1.77 5.73
CA THR A 373 -19.62 0.32 5.51
C THR A 373 -20.76 -0.29 6.30
N ARG A 374 -21.29 -1.43 5.83
CA ARG A 374 -22.43 -2.11 6.44
C ARG A 374 -22.15 -3.59 6.68
N LYS A 375 -22.62 -4.11 7.82
CA LYS A 375 -22.71 -5.55 8.10
C LYS A 375 -24.03 -5.86 8.79
N GLY A 376 -24.93 -6.56 8.10
CA GLY A 376 -26.28 -6.80 8.61
C GLY A 376 -27.04 -5.50 8.86
N ASN A 377 -27.52 -5.31 10.09
CA ASN A 377 -28.20 -4.08 10.53
C ASN A 377 -27.26 -3.06 11.19
N SER A 378 -25.95 -3.28 11.14
CA SER A 378 -24.97 -2.31 11.63
C SER A 378 -24.39 -1.49 10.48
N LEU A 379 -24.32 -0.19 10.66
CA LEU A 379 -23.67 0.78 9.77
C LEU A 379 -22.46 1.36 10.49
N TYR A 380 -21.32 1.43 9.80
CA TYR A 380 -20.10 2.00 10.34
C TYR A 380 -19.77 3.29 9.59
N VAL A 381 -19.51 4.36 10.36
CA VAL A 381 -19.16 5.70 9.83
C VAL A 381 -17.68 5.95 10.07
N HIS A 382 -16.89 6.01 9.00
CA HIS A 382 -15.46 6.25 9.04
C HIS A 382 -15.17 7.73 8.76
N LEU A 383 -14.70 8.47 9.76
CA LEU A 383 -14.31 9.88 9.62
C LEU A 383 -12.89 9.95 9.05
N TYR A 384 -12.70 9.48 7.81
CA TYR A 384 -11.38 9.38 7.18
C TYR A 384 -10.78 10.76 6.83
N GLN A 385 -11.62 11.75 6.52
CA GLN A 385 -11.19 13.14 6.42
C GLN A 385 -11.11 13.78 7.83
N PRO A 386 -10.25 14.79 8.04
CA PRO A 386 -10.32 15.57 9.26
C PRO A 386 -11.73 16.16 9.43
N PRO A 387 -12.40 15.92 10.55
CA PRO A 387 -13.72 16.49 10.77
C PRO A 387 -13.63 18.00 10.99
N ASP A 388 -14.58 18.76 10.42
CA ASP A 388 -14.67 20.21 10.58
C ASP A 388 -15.20 20.61 11.98
N GLY A 389 -15.77 19.66 12.75
CA GLY A 389 -16.34 19.89 14.06
C GLY A 389 -16.92 18.62 14.66
N GLU A 390 -17.61 18.76 15.80
CA GLU A 390 -18.15 17.66 16.61
C GLU A 390 -19.40 17.00 16.01
N GLU A 391 -19.75 17.31 14.76
CA GLU A 391 -20.98 16.85 14.12
C GLU A 391 -20.70 16.12 12.80
N VAL A 392 -21.45 15.03 12.57
CA VAL A 392 -21.52 14.34 11.28
C VAL A 392 -22.96 14.26 10.81
N ARG A 393 -23.22 14.76 9.60
CA ARG A 393 -24.53 14.73 8.94
C ARG A 393 -24.57 13.61 7.91
N LEU A 394 -25.54 12.73 8.01
CA LEU A 394 -25.70 11.58 7.11
C LEU A 394 -26.88 11.74 6.15
N ARG A 395 -27.17 12.97 5.71
CA ARG A 395 -28.25 13.26 4.76
C ARG A 395 -28.09 12.43 3.48
N PRO A 396 -29.16 11.82 2.92
CA PRO A 396 -30.57 11.89 3.35
C PRO A 396 -31.02 10.74 4.29
N LEU A 397 -30.11 9.96 4.87
CA LEU A 397 -30.44 8.85 5.75
C LEU A 397 -31.29 9.33 6.94
N ALA A 398 -32.55 8.87 7.02
CA ALA A 398 -33.54 9.28 8.03
C ALA A 398 -34.03 8.10 8.88
N ILE A 399 -33.13 7.16 9.20
CA ILE A 399 -33.42 5.98 10.03
C ILE A 399 -32.76 6.15 11.39
N ALA A 400 -33.53 5.96 12.48
CA ALA A 400 -33.04 6.05 13.85
C ALA A 400 -32.27 4.78 14.24
N PRO A 401 -31.01 4.86 14.67
CA PRO A 401 -30.33 3.72 15.27
C PRO A 401 -30.87 3.46 16.70
N GLU A 402 -30.84 2.22 17.14
CA GLU A 402 -31.07 1.86 18.55
C GLU A 402 -29.85 2.18 19.42
N ARG A 403 -28.67 2.13 18.82
CA ARG A 403 -27.40 2.35 19.50
C ARG A 403 -26.39 3.01 18.59
N ALA A 404 -25.60 3.94 19.14
CA ALA A 404 -24.45 4.52 18.50
C ALA A 404 -23.23 4.45 19.43
N VAL A 405 -22.10 3.95 18.94
CA VAL A 405 -20.87 3.71 19.73
C VAL A 405 -19.65 4.16 18.93
N LEU A 406 -18.75 4.89 19.58
CA LEU A 406 -17.42 5.16 19.06
C LEU A 406 -16.54 3.92 19.27
N LEU A 407 -16.15 3.24 18.21
CA LEU A 407 -15.36 2.01 18.30
C LEU A 407 -13.94 2.23 18.86
N ASN A 408 -13.41 3.44 18.74
CA ASN A 408 -12.06 3.78 19.21
C ASN A 408 -11.88 3.51 20.72
N ASP A 409 -12.93 3.69 21.53
CA ASP A 409 -12.88 3.51 22.99
C ASP A 409 -14.16 2.93 23.63
N GLY A 410 -15.18 2.67 22.82
CA GLY A 410 -16.44 2.04 23.26
C GLY A 410 -17.46 3.01 23.87
N ARG A 411 -17.20 4.32 23.95
CA ARG A 411 -18.16 5.28 24.50
C ARG A 411 -19.40 5.45 23.62
N PRO A 412 -20.58 5.75 24.20
CA PRO A 412 -21.79 6.06 23.44
C PRO A 412 -21.61 7.37 22.66
N VAL A 413 -22.25 7.46 21.49
CA VAL A 413 -22.31 8.66 20.64
C VAL A 413 -23.75 9.18 20.64
N GLU A 414 -23.92 10.48 20.84
CA GLU A 414 -25.22 11.14 20.73
C GLU A 414 -25.66 11.27 19.28
N TRP A 415 -26.94 11.06 19.02
CA TRP A 415 -27.51 11.20 17.69
C TRP A 415 -28.93 11.80 17.73
N ARG A 416 -29.36 12.38 16.63
CA ARG A 416 -30.71 12.95 16.45
C ARG A 416 -31.19 12.71 15.02
N LEU A 417 -32.51 12.64 14.86
CA LEU A 417 -33.19 12.80 13.58
C LEU A 417 -33.79 14.20 13.54
N ASP A 418 -33.08 15.16 12.95
CA ASP A 418 -33.51 16.55 12.86
C ASP A 418 -32.95 17.21 11.59
N ILE A 419 -33.22 18.50 11.43
CA ILE A 419 -32.77 19.32 10.31
C ILE A 419 -31.77 20.35 10.84
N ALA A 420 -30.52 20.33 10.37
CA ALA A 420 -29.60 21.40 10.66
C ALA A 420 -30.10 22.73 10.05
N PRO A 421 -30.09 23.86 10.78
CA PRO A 421 -30.61 25.13 10.28
C PRO A 421 -30.02 25.58 8.94
N MET A 422 -28.76 25.23 8.67
CA MET A 422 -28.07 25.57 7.41
C MET A 422 -28.49 24.70 6.22
N GLU A 423 -29.15 23.59 6.47
CA GLU A 423 -29.61 22.61 5.44
C GLU A 423 -31.13 22.41 5.47
N TRP A 424 -31.88 23.49 5.62
CA TRP A 424 -33.33 23.47 5.84
C TRP A 424 -34.16 23.25 4.56
N LYS A 425 -33.58 23.45 3.37
CA LYS A 425 -34.32 23.55 2.11
C LYS A 425 -35.24 22.39 1.79
N ASP A 426 -34.83 21.17 2.15
CA ASP A 426 -35.64 19.97 1.83
C ASP A 426 -36.70 19.67 2.89
N HIS A 427 -36.70 20.38 4.01
CA HIS A 427 -37.64 20.18 5.16
C HIS A 427 -37.76 18.72 5.62
N LYS A 428 -36.75 17.88 5.38
CA LYS A 428 -36.74 16.46 5.76
C LYS A 428 -35.65 16.22 6.79
N PRO A 429 -36.01 15.58 7.92
CA PRO A 429 -35.01 15.21 8.92
C PRO A 429 -34.06 14.13 8.37
N TYR A 430 -32.86 14.11 8.89
CA TYR A 430 -31.84 13.10 8.61
C TYR A 430 -31.02 12.80 9.86
N LEU A 431 -30.30 11.68 9.83
CA LEU A 431 -29.47 11.25 10.95
C LEU A 431 -28.25 12.15 11.11
N ARG A 432 -28.08 12.68 12.29
CA ARG A 432 -26.95 13.51 12.72
C ARG A 432 -26.31 12.91 13.95
N LEU A 433 -24.98 12.79 13.94
CA LEU A 433 -24.17 12.41 15.10
C LEU A 433 -23.65 13.71 15.74
N HIS A 434 -23.63 13.78 17.08
CA HIS A 434 -23.30 14.98 17.82
C HIS A 434 -22.24 14.73 18.88
N ARG A 435 -21.56 15.81 19.29
CA ARG A 435 -20.57 15.80 20.38
C ARG A 435 -19.51 14.71 20.23
N LEU A 436 -19.10 14.48 18.98
CA LEU A 436 -17.98 13.60 18.71
C LEU A 436 -16.72 14.20 19.34
N PRO A 437 -15.87 13.41 20.01
CA PRO A 437 -14.67 13.90 20.70
C PRO A 437 -13.53 14.13 19.71
N VAL A 438 -13.74 14.99 18.71
CA VAL A 438 -12.83 15.19 17.57
C VAL A 438 -11.47 15.71 18.01
N GLU A 439 -11.42 16.61 18.99
CA GLU A 439 -10.18 17.17 19.51
C GLU A 439 -9.37 16.13 20.30
N GLU A 440 -10.06 15.29 21.10
CA GLU A 440 -9.43 14.21 21.86
C GLU A 440 -8.77 13.18 20.94
N PHE A 441 -9.37 12.93 19.77
CA PHE A 441 -8.90 11.97 18.77
C PHE A 441 -8.32 12.64 17.51
N ALA A 442 -7.88 13.88 17.58
CA ALA A 442 -7.33 14.61 16.42
C ALA A 442 -6.16 13.85 15.73
N GLY A 443 -5.39 13.08 16.49
CA GLY A 443 -4.28 12.27 16.02
C GLY A 443 -4.67 10.94 15.37
N THR A 444 -5.97 10.60 15.20
CA THR A 444 -6.40 9.30 14.67
C THR A 444 -7.72 9.38 13.90
N THR A 445 -8.10 8.33 13.21
CA THR A 445 -9.39 8.20 12.51
C THR A 445 -10.45 7.69 13.45
N LEU A 446 -11.55 8.44 13.56
CA LEU A 446 -12.74 8.02 14.30
C LEU A 446 -13.59 7.06 13.47
N VAL A 447 -14.15 6.04 14.14
CA VAL A 447 -15.09 5.09 13.54
C VAL A 447 -16.28 4.91 14.48
N VAL A 448 -17.47 5.25 14.01
CA VAL A 448 -18.72 5.11 14.78
C VAL A 448 -19.53 3.94 14.24
N ARG A 449 -19.97 3.05 15.11
CA ARG A 449 -20.92 1.98 14.82
C ARG A 449 -22.33 2.43 15.20
N LEU A 450 -23.27 2.22 14.28
CA LEU A 450 -24.68 2.48 14.44
C LEU A 450 -25.43 1.16 14.27
N ASP A 451 -26.17 0.72 15.29
CA ASP A 451 -26.98 -0.50 15.25
C ASP A 451 -28.46 -0.13 15.09
N PHE A 452 -29.15 -0.78 14.17
CA PHE A 452 -30.54 -0.53 13.83
C PHE A 452 -31.40 -1.80 14.08
N ALA A 453 -32.66 -1.63 14.47
CA ALA A 453 -33.61 -2.74 14.51
C ALA A 453 -33.78 -3.36 13.10
N SER A 454 -33.85 -2.50 12.10
CA SER A 454 -33.86 -2.89 10.68
C SER A 454 -33.20 -1.77 9.86
N LEU A 455 -32.34 -2.14 8.93
CA LEU A 455 -31.64 -1.19 8.06
C LEU A 455 -31.97 -1.51 6.59
N ASP A 456 -33.04 -0.89 6.09
CA ASP A 456 -33.39 -0.90 4.67
C ASP A 456 -32.79 0.32 3.96
N LEU A 457 -31.91 0.10 3.03
CA LEU A 457 -31.23 1.14 2.27
C LEU A 457 -31.76 1.28 0.82
N ALA A 458 -32.82 0.54 0.46
CA ALA A 458 -33.38 0.57 -0.88
C ALA A 458 -33.85 1.99 -1.27
N GLY A 459 -33.36 2.49 -2.42
CA GLY A 459 -33.72 3.79 -2.95
C GLY A 459 -33.04 5.01 -2.31
N ILE A 460 -32.23 4.83 -1.25
CA ILE A 460 -31.53 5.94 -0.59
C ILE A 460 -30.41 6.50 -1.47
N ASP A 461 -29.71 5.66 -2.24
CA ASP A 461 -28.61 6.07 -3.13
C ASP A 461 -29.02 7.17 -4.12
N GLY A 462 -30.15 7.02 -4.78
CA GLY A 462 -30.71 8.02 -5.71
C GLY A 462 -31.12 9.33 -5.00
N MET A 463 -31.52 9.26 -3.76
CA MET A 463 -31.84 10.42 -2.93
C MET A 463 -30.57 11.17 -2.47
N ALA A 464 -29.50 10.45 -2.17
CA ALA A 464 -28.22 11.06 -1.78
C ALA A 464 -27.62 11.87 -2.94
N ALA A 465 -27.68 11.38 -4.16
CA ALA A 465 -27.24 12.12 -5.35
C ALA A 465 -27.99 13.44 -5.54
N LYS A 466 -29.31 13.44 -5.33
CA LYS A 466 -30.15 14.65 -5.39
C LYS A 466 -29.87 15.62 -4.22
N ALA A 467 -29.57 15.08 -3.06
CA ALA A 467 -29.31 15.87 -1.86
C ALA A 467 -27.94 16.59 -1.87
N SER A 468 -27.00 16.15 -2.70
CA SER A 468 -25.68 16.78 -2.84
C SER A 468 -25.75 18.16 -3.53
N GLY A 469 -26.87 18.49 -4.19
CA GLY A 469 -27.05 19.77 -4.88
C GLY A 469 -26.13 20.00 -6.07
N THR A 470 -25.31 19.02 -6.42
CA THR A 470 -24.49 19.07 -7.64
C THR A 470 -25.36 18.72 -8.83
N ASP A 471 -26.02 19.75 -9.38
CA ASP A 471 -26.46 19.72 -10.76
C ASP A 471 -25.20 19.83 -11.63
N PRO A 472 -24.85 18.79 -12.40
CA PRO A 472 -23.67 18.84 -13.27
C PRO A 472 -23.69 20.02 -14.26
N ALA A 473 -24.86 20.66 -14.49
CA ALA A 473 -25.01 21.84 -15.33
C ALA A 473 -24.58 23.15 -14.66
N GLN A 474 -24.52 23.24 -13.33
CA GLN A 474 -24.12 24.45 -12.61
C GLN A 474 -22.60 24.55 -12.38
N ASP A 475 -21.87 23.43 -12.27
CA ASP A 475 -20.41 23.44 -12.16
C ASP A 475 -19.68 23.75 -13.48
N ALA A 476 -20.34 23.58 -14.62
CA ALA A 476 -19.78 23.93 -15.92
C ALA A 476 -19.81 25.44 -16.20
N ALA A 477 -20.60 26.23 -15.46
CA ALA A 477 -20.73 27.67 -15.62
C ALA A 477 -19.84 28.50 -14.67
N ALA A 478 -19.11 27.82 -13.72
CA ALA A 478 -18.25 28.46 -12.71
C ALA A 478 -16.74 28.18 -12.92
N ARG A 479 -16.36 27.66 -14.11
CA ARG A 479 -14.94 27.49 -14.49
C ARG A 479 -14.57 28.43 -15.64
#